data_c612a54379817d2a1f20f14f1865ee9e
#
_entry.id   c612a54379817d2a1f20f14f1865ee9e
#
_cell.length_a   1.000
_cell.length_b   1.000
_cell.length_c   1.000
_cell.angle_alpha   90.00
_cell.angle_beta   90.00
_cell.angle_gamma   90.00
#
_symmetry.space_group_name_H-M   'P 1'
#
loop_
_entity.id
_entity.type
_entity.pdbx_description
1 polymer ?
#
loop_
_entity_poly.entity_id
_entity_poly.type
_entity_poly.pdbx_seq_one_letter_code
_entity_poly.pdbx_strand_id
1 'polypeptide(L)'
;MRKDNAVLLLLDVKHPYDREILQGITHNPSPMARWMQPEVMTIAEANLVKLDRFCGVIADFDKPGVAAFCEKLSLPLVAISGSRLSLPSQSHLARVSPDSFAIVELIVQSFLAKGIRRVGFFSGVPAFTAPWVKERKFALAKIALKYRLEYVELTVPDLVTPESTVGVVAASDTQARQFASLCNDQNISVPEHYSLIGIDADPTESALSPISLCSAVLPIRQIGEQALAVLQEQIDGKPAREVLVPATELVSGASADNVSQTDPLITKALFFLNSNFHRRIKVEQVVDYCAVSRKTLETRFKQVLGKTVHQQLHQVRMEFAKQQLTSTTSSVDAIADAAGFSNQHYLYYLFRQEMEMTPNQYRQKFA
;
A
#
# COMPACT_ATOMS: atom_id res chain seq x y z
N MET A 1 -9.35 33.02 -24.61
CA MET A 1 -10.37 32.37 -23.77
C MET A 1 -9.64 31.65 -22.64
N ARG A 2 -9.96 31.92 -21.37
CA ARG A 2 -9.46 31.10 -20.27
C ARG A 2 -10.04 29.70 -20.49
N LYS A 3 -9.21 28.66 -20.65
CA LYS A 3 -9.65 27.27 -20.55
C LYS A 3 -10.27 27.13 -19.16
N ASP A 4 -11.40 26.48 -19.09
CA ASP A 4 -12.01 26.14 -17.81
C ASP A 4 -10.98 25.35 -17.00
N ASN A 5 -10.97 25.51 -15.68
CA ASN A 5 -10.01 24.84 -14.78
C ASN A 5 -10.35 23.35 -14.60
N ALA A 6 -11.07 22.77 -15.56
CA ALA A 6 -11.50 21.36 -15.49
C ALA A 6 -10.38 20.41 -15.90
N VAL A 7 -10.17 19.38 -15.09
CA VAL A 7 -9.26 18.26 -15.37
C VAL A 7 -10.07 16.99 -15.52
N LEU A 8 -9.93 16.34 -16.67
CA LEU A 8 -10.57 15.06 -16.92
C LEU A 8 -9.82 13.94 -16.19
N LEU A 9 -10.54 13.19 -15.37
CA LEU A 9 -10.02 12.02 -14.67
C LEU A 9 -10.70 10.76 -15.23
N LEU A 10 -9.95 9.97 -15.98
CA LEU A 10 -10.42 8.66 -16.48
C LEU A 10 -10.04 7.57 -15.47
N LEU A 11 -10.81 7.53 -14.38
CA LEU A 11 -10.62 6.63 -13.23
C LEU A 11 -11.91 5.82 -13.00
N ASP A 12 -11.77 4.60 -12.52
CA ASP A 12 -12.91 3.80 -12.03
C ASP A 12 -12.96 3.83 -10.50
N VAL A 13 -13.71 4.77 -9.94
CA VAL A 13 -13.84 4.95 -8.49
C VAL A 13 -14.49 3.77 -7.75
N LYS A 14 -14.94 2.74 -8.45
CA LYS A 14 -15.36 1.48 -7.84
C LYS A 14 -14.16 0.67 -7.33
N HIS A 15 -13.00 0.84 -7.94
CA HIS A 15 -11.76 0.20 -7.50
C HIS A 15 -11.09 0.97 -6.36
N PRO A 16 -10.62 0.28 -5.29
CA PRO A 16 -9.92 0.92 -4.18
C PRO A 16 -8.70 1.73 -4.63
N TYR A 17 -7.88 1.18 -5.54
CA TYR A 17 -6.73 1.83 -6.11
C TYR A 17 -7.06 3.22 -6.69
N ASP A 18 -8.07 3.30 -7.58
CA ASP A 18 -8.45 4.56 -8.22
C ASP A 18 -9.04 5.57 -7.22
N ARG A 19 -9.72 5.08 -6.16
CA ARG A 19 -10.20 5.98 -5.09
C ARG A 19 -9.06 6.61 -4.31
N GLU A 20 -7.99 5.87 -4.03
CA GLU A 20 -6.82 6.42 -3.34
C GLU A 20 -6.03 7.38 -4.22
N ILE A 21 -5.90 7.09 -5.52
CA ILE A 21 -5.38 8.06 -6.51
C ILE A 21 -6.19 9.37 -6.46
N LEU A 22 -7.51 9.27 -6.53
CA LEU A 22 -8.39 10.44 -6.47
C LEU A 22 -8.20 11.22 -5.17
N GLN A 23 -8.02 10.54 -4.03
CA GLN A 23 -7.71 11.20 -2.76
C GLN A 23 -6.37 11.95 -2.82
N GLY A 24 -5.32 11.35 -3.41
CA GLY A 24 -4.05 12.02 -3.63
C GLY A 24 -4.16 13.28 -4.50
N ILE A 25 -5.00 13.23 -5.54
CA ILE A 25 -5.27 14.37 -6.41
C ILE A 25 -6.03 15.47 -5.65
N THR A 26 -7.11 15.13 -4.95
CA THR A 26 -8.05 16.11 -4.38
C THR A 26 -7.60 16.69 -3.04
N HIS A 27 -6.83 15.95 -2.24
CA HIS A 27 -6.32 16.42 -0.95
C HIS A 27 -4.91 17.00 -1.02
N ASN A 28 -4.38 17.16 -2.23
CA ASN A 28 -3.06 17.76 -2.46
C ASN A 28 -3.06 19.24 -2.01
N PRO A 29 -2.08 19.69 -1.19
CA PRO A 29 -2.01 21.08 -0.74
C PRO A 29 -1.54 22.07 -1.82
N SER A 30 -1.22 21.59 -3.02
CA SER A 30 -0.70 22.41 -4.11
C SER A 30 -1.68 23.52 -4.55
N PRO A 31 -1.17 24.65 -5.07
CA PRO A 31 -2.03 25.69 -5.64
C PRO A 31 -2.97 25.15 -6.72
N MET A 32 -2.52 24.18 -7.53
CA MET A 32 -3.33 23.58 -8.58
C MET A 32 -4.56 22.86 -8.01
N ALA A 33 -4.42 22.07 -6.96
CA ALA A 33 -5.54 21.37 -6.35
C ALA A 33 -6.64 22.30 -5.83
N ARG A 34 -6.31 23.57 -5.51
CA ARG A 34 -7.27 24.57 -5.01
C ARG A 34 -8.15 25.18 -6.08
N TRP A 35 -7.67 25.30 -7.32
CA TRP A 35 -8.43 25.91 -8.41
C TRP A 35 -8.90 24.90 -9.45
N MET A 36 -8.37 23.68 -9.45
CA MET A 36 -8.76 22.61 -10.33
C MET A 36 -10.17 22.09 -10.02
N GLN A 37 -10.92 21.81 -11.07
CA GLN A 37 -12.22 21.14 -11.00
C GLN A 37 -12.06 19.72 -11.57
N PRO A 38 -11.86 18.68 -10.72
CA PRO A 38 -11.74 17.32 -11.18
C PRO A 38 -13.08 16.77 -11.62
N GLU A 39 -13.13 16.25 -12.85
CA GLU A 39 -14.32 15.58 -13.37
C GLU A 39 -13.97 14.11 -13.67
N VAL A 40 -14.49 13.21 -12.85
CA VAL A 40 -14.30 11.76 -13.03
C VAL A 40 -15.33 11.28 -14.06
N MET A 41 -14.85 10.64 -15.13
CA MET A 41 -15.67 10.14 -16.21
C MET A 41 -15.20 8.76 -16.68
N THR A 42 -16.13 7.98 -17.18
CA THR A 42 -15.85 6.84 -18.04
C THR A 42 -15.53 7.32 -19.46
N ILE A 43 -14.93 6.47 -20.29
CA ILE A 43 -14.69 6.78 -21.71
C ILE A 43 -16.01 7.08 -22.44
N ALA A 44 -17.09 6.37 -22.09
CA ALA A 44 -18.41 6.58 -22.70
C ALA A 44 -18.93 8.00 -22.42
N GLU A 45 -18.82 8.47 -21.18
CA GLU A 45 -19.21 9.82 -20.78
C GLU A 45 -18.30 10.89 -21.41
N ALA A 46 -16.99 10.65 -21.44
CA ALA A 46 -16.01 11.54 -22.06
C ALA A 46 -16.26 11.74 -23.56
N ASN A 47 -16.78 10.74 -24.27
CA ASN A 47 -17.16 10.85 -25.67
C ASN A 47 -18.39 11.73 -25.91
N LEU A 48 -19.19 12.03 -24.90
CA LEU A 48 -20.40 12.85 -24.99
C LEU A 48 -20.16 14.33 -24.72
N VAL A 49 -18.98 14.71 -24.20
CA VAL A 49 -18.67 16.09 -23.85
C VAL A 49 -17.62 16.71 -24.77
N LYS A 50 -17.59 18.05 -24.82
CA LYS A 50 -16.52 18.75 -25.53
C LYS A 50 -15.23 18.69 -24.73
N LEU A 51 -14.20 18.09 -25.30
CA LEU A 51 -12.91 17.85 -24.62
C LEU A 51 -12.03 19.10 -24.53
N ASP A 52 -12.30 20.13 -25.38
CA ASP A 52 -11.58 21.40 -25.40
C ASP A 52 -11.79 22.27 -24.14
N ARG A 53 -12.80 21.95 -23.32
CA ARG A 53 -13.03 22.58 -22.02
C ARG A 53 -12.02 22.17 -20.95
N PHE A 54 -11.40 20.99 -21.10
CA PHE A 54 -10.42 20.51 -20.14
C PHE A 54 -9.02 21.12 -20.37
N CYS A 55 -8.33 21.46 -19.28
CA CYS A 55 -6.95 21.93 -19.34
C CYS A 55 -5.93 20.78 -19.33
N GLY A 56 -6.34 19.57 -18.94
CA GLY A 56 -5.50 18.38 -18.92
C GLY A 56 -6.26 17.12 -18.54
N VAL A 57 -5.56 15.99 -18.63
CA VAL A 57 -6.12 14.65 -18.39
C VAL A 57 -5.19 13.85 -17.48
N ILE A 58 -5.75 13.17 -16.48
CA ILE A 58 -5.08 12.09 -15.73
C ILE A 58 -5.89 10.81 -15.97
N ALA A 59 -5.25 9.74 -16.40
CA ALA A 59 -5.93 8.54 -16.84
C ALA A 59 -5.23 7.25 -16.38
N ASP A 60 -6.03 6.27 -15.92
CA ASP A 60 -5.53 4.93 -15.62
C ASP A 60 -5.43 4.10 -16.89
N PHE A 61 -4.19 3.92 -17.36
CA PHE A 61 -3.90 3.19 -18.61
C PHE A 61 -3.97 1.67 -18.47
N ASP A 62 -4.15 1.13 -17.26
CA ASP A 62 -4.45 -0.29 -17.07
C ASP A 62 -5.92 -0.62 -17.41
N LYS A 63 -6.78 0.39 -17.56
CA LYS A 63 -8.18 0.19 -17.96
C LYS A 63 -8.32 0.00 -19.47
N PRO A 64 -9.17 -0.94 -19.90
CA PRO A 64 -9.39 -1.20 -21.32
C PRO A 64 -9.83 0.04 -22.10
N GLY A 65 -9.20 0.31 -23.22
CA GLY A 65 -9.56 1.38 -24.15
C GLY A 65 -9.08 2.78 -23.76
N VAL A 66 -8.60 3.02 -22.52
CA VAL A 66 -8.14 4.34 -22.07
C VAL A 66 -6.97 4.84 -22.89
N ALA A 67 -5.96 4.01 -23.12
CA ALA A 67 -4.81 4.39 -23.96
C ALA A 67 -5.24 4.83 -25.36
N ALA A 68 -6.06 4.02 -26.04
CA ALA A 68 -6.55 4.33 -27.39
C ALA A 68 -7.46 5.58 -27.44
N PHE A 69 -8.20 5.87 -26.38
CA PHE A 69 -8.95 7.11 -26.25
C PHE A 69 -8.00 8.32 -26.10
N CYS A 70 -7.01 8.20 -25.21
CA CYS A 70 -6.07 9.27 -24.91
C CYS A 70 -5.12 9.61 -26.08
N GLU A 71 -4.81 8.65 -26.96
CA GLU A 71 -4.00 8.88 -28.17
C GLU A 71 -4.58 9.93 -29.11
N LYS A 72 -5.89 10.16 -29.05
CA LYS A 72 -6.59 11.15 -29.88
C LYS A 72 -6.60 12.56 -29.30
N LEU A 73 -6.08 12.73 -28.08
CA LEU A 73 -6.13 13.98 -27.36
C LEU A 73 -4.86 14.81 -27.59
N SER A 74 -5.06 16.10 -27.77
CA SER A 74 -3.97 17.11 -27.84
C SER A 74 -3.81 17.91 -26.53
N LEU A 75 -4.25 17.33 -25.42
CA LEU A 75 -4.19 17.94 -24.08
C LEU A 75 -2.96 17.47 -23.32
N PRO A 76 -2.43 18.24 -22.36
CA PRO A 76 -1.53 17.72 -21.35
C PRO A 76 -2.08 16.45 -20.74
N LEU A 77 -1.27 15.39 -20.71
CA LEU A 77 -1.74 14.05 -20.40
C LEU A 77 -0.77 13.33 -19.46
N VAL A 78 -1.29 12.86 -18.34
CA VAL A 78 -0.56 12.02 -17.39
C VAL A 78 -1.21 10.63 -17.33
N ALA A 79 -0.48 9.62 -17.74
CA ALA A 79 -0.84 8.24 -17.52
C ALA A 79 -0.45 7.80 -16.12
N ILE A 80 -1.40 7.27 -15.38
CA ILE A 80 -1.14 6.43 -14.22
C ILE A 80 -1.34 4.98 -14.64
N SER A 81 -0.48 4.11 -14.17
CA SER A 81 -0.59 2.67 -14.45
C SER A 81 0.26 1.87 -13.48
N GLY A 82 -0.04 0.59 -13.34
CA GLY A 82 0.77 -0.33 -12.55
C GLY A 82 2.08 -0.74 -13.23
N SER A 83 2.29 -0.38 -14.51
CA SER A 83 3.47 -0.78 -15.27
C SER A 83 3.98 0.32 -16.20
N ARG A 84 5.33 0.36 -16.35
CA ARG A 84 6.03 1.14 -17.38
C ARG A 84 5.94 0.51 -18.77
N LEU A 85 5.86 -0.83 -18.84
CA LEU A 85 6.08 -1.60 -20.07
C LEU A 85 4.89 -1.55 -21.02
N SER A 86 3.72 -1.15 -20.56
CA SER A 86 2.46 -1.19 -21.33
C SER A 86 2.14 0.09 -22.08
N LEU A 87 2.95 1.15 -21.94
CA LEU A 87 2.58 2.47 -22.40
C LEU A 87 3.21 2.82 -23.75
N PRO A 88 2.43 3.43 -24.68
CA PRO A 88 2.96 3.90 -25.95
C PRO A 88 4.03 4.98 -25.73
N SER A 89 5.04 4.98 -26.59
CA SER A 89 6.09 6.01 -26.55
C SER A 89 5.59 7.27 -27.28
N GLN A 90 4.99 8.19 -26.53
CA GLN A 90 4.54 9.49 -27.06
C GLN A 90 5.29 10.63 -26.37
N SER A 91 5.73 11.61 -27.14
CA SER A 91 6.55 12.73 -26.61
C SER A 91 5.83 13.66 -25.63
N HIS A 92 4.50 13.66 -25.66
CA HIS A 92 3.64 14.48 -24.78
C HIS A 92 2.98 13.71 -23.64
N LEU A 93 3.21 12.40 -23.53
CA LEU A 93 2.64 11.57 -22.49
C LEU A 93 3.58 11.50 -21.30
N ALA A 94 3.22 12.16 -20.21
CA ALA A 94 3.87 11.96 -18.92
C ALA A 94 3.34 10.71 -18.23
N ARG A 95 4.12 10.16 -17.31
CA ARG A 95 3.81 8.89 -16.65
C ARG A 95 4.12 8.97 -15.17
N VAL A 96 3.21 8.43 -14.37
CA VAL A 96 3.43 8.23 -12.93
C VAL A 96 3.01 6.79 -12.60
N SER A 97 3.93 5.99 -12.09
CA SER A 97 3.67 4.58 -11.78
C SER A 97 4.43 4.13 -10.53
N PRO A 98 3.99 3.04 -9.87
CA PRO A 98 4.79 2.40 -8.84
C PRO A 98 6.15 1.96 -9.40
N ASP A 99 7.22 2.08 -8.60
CA ASP A 99 8.52 1.52 -8.93
C ASP A 99 8.55 0.02 -8.60
N SER A 100 8.17 -0.82 -9.55
CA SER A 100 8.15 -2.27 -9.39
C SER A 100 9.51 -2.86 -8.98
N PHE A 101 10.62 -2.24 -9.43
CA PHE A 101 11.96 -2.70 -9.05
C PHE A 101 12.27 -2.37 -7.59
N ALA A 102 12.01 -1.14 -7.15
CA ALA A 102 12.22 -0.74 -5.76
C ALA A 102 11.31 -1.53 -4.79
N ILE A 103 10.05 -1.78 -5.18
CA ILE A 103 9.11 -2.59 -4.40
C ILE A 103 9.63 -4.02 -4.21
N VAL A 104 10.00 -4.69 -5.30
CA VAL A 104 10.49 -6.07 -5.25
C VAL A 104 11.85 -6.14 -4.57
N GLU A 105 12.72 -5.14 -4.73
CA GLU A 105 14.00 -5.08 -4.03
C GLU A 105 13.81 -4.95 -2.51
N LEU A 106 12.86 -4.14 -2.05
CA LEU A 106 12.50 -4.03 -0.64
C LEU A 106 12.07 -5.39 -0.06
N ILE A 107 11.23 -6.12 -0.79
CA ILE A 107 10.80 -7.48 -0.41
C ILE A 107 12.00 -8.44 -0.35
N VAL A 108 12.85 -8.45 -1.37
CA VAL A 108 14.02 -9.33 -1.42
C VAL A 108 15.02 -9.02 -0.32
N GLN A 109 15.21 -7.75 0.03
CA GLN A 109 16.06 -7.37 1.17
C GLN A 109 15.53 -7.93 2.49
N SER A 110 14.19 -7.96 2.69
CA SER A 110 13.59 -8.63 3.84
C SER A 110 13.89 -10.13 3.87
N PHE A 111 13.80 -10.83 2.73
CA PHE A 111 14.18 -12.24 2.63
C PHE A 111 15.68 -12.46 2.95
N LEU A 112 16.55 -11.61 2.40
CA LEU A 112 18.00 -11.68 2.65
C LEU A 112 18.35 -11.49 4.12
N ALA A 113 17.68 -10.57 4.82
CA ALA A 113 17.84 -10.33 6.25
C ALA A 113 17.46 -11.56 7.10
N LYS A 114 16.59 -12.43 6.58
CA LYS A 114 16.18 -13.70 7.19
C LYS A 114 17.03 -14.91 6.74
N GLY A 115 18.08 -14.67 5.93
CA GLY A 115 18.94 -15.72 5.40
C GLY A 115 18.34 -16.52 4.25
N ILE A 116 17.19 -16.12 3.71
CA ILE A 116 16.55 -16.80 2.58
C ILE A 116 17.33 -16.47 1.31
N ARG A 117 17.71 -17.50 0.56
CA ARG A 117 18.54 -17.41 -0.65
C ARG A 117 17.85 -17.95 -1.91
N ARG A 118 16.64 -18.47 -1.77
CA ARG A 118 15.81 -19.02 -2.84
C ARG A 118 14.57 -18.15 -2.96
N VAL A 119 14.21 -17.68 -4.15
CA VAL A 119 13.07 -16.80 -4.37
C VAL A 119 12.24 -17.24 -5.55
N GLY A 120 10.93 -17.12 -5.45
CA GLY A 120 9.99 -17.43 -6.51
C GLY A 120 8.92 -16.33 -6.65
N PHE A 121 8.26 -16.32 -7.81
CA PHE A 121 7.18 -15.37 -8.09
C PHE A 121 5.85 -16.10 -8.28
N PHE A 122 4.81 -15.61 -7.62
CA PHE A 122 3.47 -16.15 -7.77
C PHE A 122 2.51 -15.13 -8.40
N SER A 123 1.98 -15.49 -9.57
CA SER A 123 1.07 -14.62 -10.35
C SER A 123 -0.41 -15.02 -10.27
N GLY A 124 -0.74 -16.01 -9.43
CA GLY A 124 -2.11 -16.52 -9.27
C GLY A 124 -2.41 -17.82 -10.02
N VAL A 125 -3.58 -18.40 -9.72
CA VAL A 125 -4.14 -19.58 -10.40
C VAL A 125 -5.61 -19.27 -10.76
N PRO A 126 -5.93 -19.12 -12.08
CA PRO A 126 -5.02 -19.08 -13.23
C PRO A 126 -4.03 -17.89 -13.15
N ALA A 127 -2.90 -18.01 -13.81
CA ALA A 127 -1.88 -16.96 -13.79
C ALA A 127 -2.43 -15.64 -14.33
N PHE A 128 -2.33 -14.59 -13.52
CA PHE A 128 -2.73 -13.25 -13.92
C PHE A 128 -1.63 -12.61 -14.77
N THR A 129 -2.00 -12.07 -15.94
CA THR A 129 -1.05 -11.69 -16.99
C THR A 129 -1.00 -10.18 -17.28
N ALA A 130 -1.52 -9.34 -16.39
CA ALA A 130 -1.47 -7.89 -16.53
C ALA A 130 0.00 -7.40 -16.73
N PRO A 131 0.22 -6.29 -17.43
CA PRO A 131 1.56 -5.75 -17.67
C PRO A 131 2.38 -5.54 -16.40
N TRP A 132 1.77 -5.02 -15.32
CA TRP A 132 2.42 -4.80 -14.04
C TRP A 132 2.86 -6.10 -13.34
N VAL A 133 2.13 -7.21 -13.55
CA VAL A 133 2.53 -8.54 -13.04
C VAL A 133 3.80 -9.01 -13.73
N LYS A 134 3.85 -8.87 -15.06
CA LYS A 134 5.04 -9.22 -15.85
C LYS A 134 6.25 -8.39 -15.43
N GLU A 135 6.04 -7.10 -15.17
CA GLU A 135 7.10 -6.20 -14.73
C GLU A 135 7.64 -6.59 -13.34
N ARG A 136 6.77 -6.91 -12.38
CA ARG A 136 7.16 -7.39 -11.04
C ARG A 136 7.90 -8.73 -11.12
N LYS A 137 7.43 -9.68 -11.95
CA LYS A 137 8.15 -10.95 -12.20
C LYS A 137 9.53 -10.70 -12.80
N PHE A 138 9.62 -9.82 -13.79
CA PHE A 138 10.88 -9.45 -14.42
C PHE A 138 11.84 -8.76 -13.41
N ALA A 139 11.32 -7.87 -12.58
CA ALA A 139 12.08 -7.22 -11.53
C ALA A 139 12.69 -8.26 -10.56
N LEU A 140 11.89 -9.23 -10.11
CA LEU A 140 12.38 -10.30 -9.23
C LEU A 140 13.52 -11.10 -9.90
N ALA A 141 13.36 -11.48 -11.16
CA ALA A 141 14.40 -12.22 -11.88
C ALA A 141 15.73 -11.43 -11.97
N LYS A 142 15.65 -10.11 -12.25
CA LYS A 142 16.84 -9.24 -12.29
C LYS A 142 17.46 -9.03 -10.91
N ILE A 143 16.64 -8.87 -9.88
CA ILE A 143 17.11 -8.69 -8.49
C ILE A 143 17.72 -9.99 -7.96
N ALA A 144 17.14 -11.15 -8.30
CA ALA A 144 17.73 -12.45 -7.96
C ALA A 144 19.15 -12.60 -8.53
N LEU A 145 19.37 -12.21 -9.78
CA LEU A 145 20.71 -12.17 -10.38
C LEU A 145 21.67 -11.20 -9.65
N LYS A 146 21.19 -9.98 -9.33
CA LYS A 146 21.97 -8.95 -8.62
C LYS A 146 22.50 -9.47 -7.28
N TYR A 147 21.66 -10.15 -6.51
CA TYR A 147 21.98 -10.66 -5.17
C TYR A 147 22.45 -12.12 -5.16
N ARG A 148 22.63 -12.75 -6.33
CA ARG A 148 23.05 -14.16 -6.49
C ARG A 148 22.12 -15.12 -5.75
N LEU A 149 20.81 -14.91 -5.91
CA LEU A 149 19.76 -15.78 -5.37
C LEU A 149 19.39 -16.86 -6.40
N GLU A 150 19.00 -18.03 -5.91
CA GLU A 150 18.38 -19.05 -6.75
C GLU A 150 16.95 -18.64 -7.07
N TYR A 151 16.62 -18.48 -8.36
CA TYR A 151 15.26 -18.26 -8.80
C TYR A 151 14.55 -19.60 -8.99
N VAL A 152 13.46 -19.81 -8.25
CA VAL A 152 12.68 -21.04 -8.25
C VAL A 152 11.39 -20.82 -9.03
N GLU A 153 11.11 -21.64 -10.05
CA GLU A 153 9.80 -21.68 -10.66
C GLU A 153 8.83 -22.45 -9.76
N LEU A 154 7.72 -21.81 -9.42
CA LEU A 154 6.69 -22.41 -8.57
C LEU A 154 5.74 -23.23 -9.45
N THR A 155 5.68 -24.52 -9.20
CA THR A 155 4.73 -25.41 -9.89
C THR A 155 3.40 -25.36 -9.17
N VAL A 156 2.42 -24.72 -9.77
CA VAL A 156 1.08 -24.58 -9.21
C VAL A 156 0.04 -25.25 -10.13
N PRO A 157 -1.00 -25.90 -9.60
CA PRO A 157 -1.41 -25.94 -8.17
C PRO A 157 -0.62 -26.92 -7.29
N ASP A 158 0.21 -27.78 -7.88
CA ASP A 158 0.91 -28.86 -7.16
C ASP A 158 2.23 -28.34 -6.55
N LEU A 159 2.13 -27.68 -5.39
CA LEU A 159 3.28 -27.21 -4.65
C LEU A 159 4.01 -28.40 -4.00
N VAL A 160 5.33 -28.33 -3.97
CA VAL A 160 6.16 -29.29 -3.26
C VAL A 160 6.77 -28.66 -2.02
N THR A 161 6.92 -29.44 -0.94
CA THR A 161 7.63 -28.99 0.24
C THR A 161 9.11 -28.83 -0.09
N PRO A 162 9.67 -27.62 -0.03
CA PRO A 162 11.06 -27.39 -0.39
C PRO A 162 12.00 -27.82 0.73
N GLU A 163 13.24 -28.23 0.39
CA GLU A 163 14.29 -28.62 1.37
C GLU A 163 14.75 -27.42 2.22
N SER A 164 14.65 -26.22 1.71
CA SER A 164 14.94 -24.96 2.42
C SER A 164 13.92 -23.90 2.07
N THR A 165 13.67 -22.98 2.99
CA THR A 165 12.67 -21.91 2.83
C THR A 165 12.85 -21.16 1.51
N VAL A 166 11.77 -21.00 0.77
CA VAL A 166 11.67 -20.19 -0.46
C VAL A 166 10.92 -18.89 -0.15
N GLY A 167 11.52 -17.75 -0.46
CA GLY A 167 10.86 -16.46 -0.41
C GLY A 167 9.93 -16.28 -1.62
N VAL A 168 8.64 -16.13 -1.40
CA VAL A 168 7.65 -15.97 -2.45
C VAL A 168 7.20 -14.51 -2.52
N VAL A 169 7.45 -13.88 -3.67
CA VAL A 169 6.85 -12.58 -4.01
C VAL A 169 5.55 -12.85 -4.74
N ALA A 170 4.42 -12.54 -4.13
CA ALA A 170 3.13 -12.59 -4.81
C ALA A 170 2.89 -11.30 -5.61
N ALA A 171 2.22 -11.42 -6.75
CA ALA A 171 1.97 -10.29 -7.62
C ALA A 171 1.15 -9.17 -6.94
N SER A 172 0.22 -9.53 -6.06
CA SER A 172 -0.53 -8.63 -5.18
C SER A 172 -1.00 -9.40 -3.93
N ASP A 173 -1.69 -8.75 -3.01
CA ASP A 173 -2.24 -9.42 -1.82
C ASP A 173 -3.35 -10.42 -2.17
N THR A 174 -4.12 -10.20 -3.23
CA THR A 174 -5.06 -11.19 -3.75
C THR A 174 -4.34 -12.49 -4.12
N GLN A 175 -3.21 -12.40 -4.82
CA GLN A 175 -2.39 -13.57 -5.15
C GLN A 175 -1.69 -14.13 -3.91
N ALA A 176 -1.26 -13.29 -2.99
CA ALA A 176 -0.68 -13.78 -1.72
C ALA A 176 -1.69 -14.62 -0.93
N ARG A 177 -2.94 -14.18 -0.81
CA ARG A 177 -4.02 -14.95 -0.19
C ARG A 177 -4.27 -16.27 -0.92
N GLN A 178 -4.31 -16.26 -2.27
CA GLN A 178 -4.45 -17.49 -3.04
C GLN A 178 -3.31 -18.47 -2.75
N PHE A 179 -2.06 -18.00 -2.72
CA PHE A 179 -0.91 -18.85 -2.42
C PHE A 179 -0.97 -19.42 -0.99
N ALA A 180 -1.32 -18.59 -0.01
CA ALA A 180 -1.49 -19.02 1.37
C ALA A 180 -2.59 -20.10 1.49
N SER A 181 -3.70 -19.96 0.76
CA SER A 181 -4.76 -20.96 0.73
C SER A 181 -4.29 -22.29 0.09
N LEU A 182 -3.57 -22.23 -1.02
CA LEU A 182 -2.97 -23.42 -1.66
C LEU A 182 -2.00 -24.14 -0.72
N CYS A 183 -1.15 -23.42 0.01
CA CYS A 183 -0.26 -24.01 1.00
C CYS A 183 -1.05 -24.69 2.13
N ASN A 184 -2.08 -24.02 2.65
CA ASN A 184 -2.94 -24.54 3.70
C ASN A 184 -3.65 -25.85 3.26
N ASP A 185 -4.22 -25.88 2.06
CA ASP A 185 -4.93 -27.04 1.51
C ASP A 185 -4.00 -28.24 1.30
N GLN A 186 -2.72 -28.01 1.05
CA GLN A 186 -1.70 -29.03 0.85
C GLN A 186 -0.86 -29.32 2.10
N ASN A 187 -1.23 -28.76 3.27
CA ASN A 187 -0.50 -28.88 4.54
C ASN A 187 0.98 -28.44 4.44
N ILE A 188 1.27 -27.43 3.64
CA ILE A 188 2.59 -26.81 3.49
C ILE A 188 2.66 -25.59 4.41
N SER A 189 3.66 -25.56 5.28
CA SER A 189 3.78 -24.47 6.26
C SER A 189 4.26 -23.15 5.64
N VAL A 190 3.58 -22.07 6.02
CA VAL A 190 3.97 -20.68 5.77
C VAL A 190 4.16 -20.03 7.14
N PRO A 191 5.32 -19.42 7.44
CA PRO A 191 6.43 -19.06 6.56
C PRO A 191 7.60 -20.07 6.46
N GLU A 192 7.53 -21.26 7.13
CA GLU A 192 8.69 -22.15 7.28
C GLU A 192 9.17 -22.70 5.94
N HIS A 193 8.26 -23.22 5.12
CA HIS A 193 8.57 -23.73 3.78
C HIS A 193 8.56 -22.61 2.73
N TYR A 194 7.53 -21.78 2.79
CA TYR A 194 7.37 -20.62 1.90
C TYR A 194 7.16 -19.35 2.70
N SER A 195 8.17 -18.48 2.74
CA SER A 195 8.06 -17.13 3.30
C SER A 195 7.39 -16.22 2.26
N LEU A 196 6.16 -15.80 2.51
CA LEU A 196 5.28 -15.15 1.53
C LEU A 196 5.12 -13.66 1.82
N ILE A 197 5.39 -12.83 0.80
CA ILE A 197 5.13 -11.38 0.88
C ILE A 197 4.29 -10.96 -0.32
N GLY A 198 3.17 -10.28 -0.02
CA GLY A 198 2.28 -9.65 -0.99
C GLY A 198 2.69 -8.22 -1.34
N ILE A 199 1.87 -7.58 -2.13
CA ILE A 199 1.97 -6.17 -2.50
C ILE A 199 0.56 -5.60 -2.49
N ASP A 200 0.36 -4.40 -1.96
CA ASP A 200 -0.80 -3.50 -1.86
C ASP A 200 -1.11 -3.14 -0.40
N ALA A 201 -0.77 -3.97 0.57
CA ALA A 201 -1.13 -3.86 1.98
C ALA A 201 -2.66 -3.76 2.19
N ASP A 202 -3.43 -4.60 1.44
CA ASP A 202 -4.88 -4.62 1.53
C ASP A 202 -5.35 -5.36 2.79
N PRO A 203 -5.97 -4.65 3.76
CA PRO A 203 -6.43 -5.26 4.99
C PRO A 203 -7.54 -6.30 4.76
N THR A 204 -8.32 -6.18 3.68
CA THR A 204 -9.39 -7.12 3.34
C THR A 204 -8.81 -8.45 2.89
N GLU A 205 -7.80 -8.42 2.02
CA GLU A 205 -7.13 -9.63 1.55
C GLU A 205 -6.40 -10.33 2.69
N SER A 206 -5.75 -9.56 3.58
CA SER A 206 -5.10 -10.12 4.78
C SER A 206 -6.12 -10.75 5.76
N ALA A 207 -7.29 -10.13 5.93
CA ALA A 207 -8.35 -10.66 6.80
C ALA A 207 -9.01 -11.94 6.25
N LEU A 208 -9.07 -12.10 4.92
CA LEU A 208 -9.60 -13.27 4.23
C LEU A 208 -8.57 -14.42 4.07
N SER A 209 -7.31 -14.14 4.34
CA SER A 209 -6.22 -15.12 4.23
C SER A 209 -6.19 -16.06 5.44
N PRO A 210 -5.81 -17.34 5.25
CA PRO A 210 -5.63 -18.28 6.37
C PRO A 210 -4.51 -17.86 7.34
N ILE A 211 -3.64 -16.97 6.91
CA ILE A 211 -2.54 -16.40 7.69
C ILE A 211 -2.45 -14.89 7.42
N SER A 212 -2.12 -14.07 8.43
CA SER A 212 -1.94 -12.63 8.21
C SER A 212 -0.80 -12.36 7.23
N LEU A 213 -1.08 -11.56 6.19
CA LEU A 213 -0.14 -11.31 5.12
C LEU A 213 0.89 -10.25 5.52
N CYS A 214 2.16 -10.54 5.27
CA CYS A 214 3.19 -9.53 5.12
C CYS A 214 3.07 -8.93 3.72
N SER A 215 3.10 -7.61 3.59
CA SER A 215 2.84 -6.96 2.31
C SER A 215 3.61 -5.65 2.15
N ALA A 216 4.03 -5.35 0.93
CA ALA A 216 4.63 -4.06 0.57
C ALA A 216 3.53 -3.01 0.36
N VAL A 217 3.66 -1.87 1.04
CA VAL A 217 2.72 -0.76 0.92
C VAL A 217 2.96 -0.03 -0.40
N LEU A 218 1.95 0.00 -1.27
CA LEU A 218 1.96 0.86 -2.44
C LEU A 218 1.67 2.30 -2.05
N PRO A 219 2.48 3.28 -2.49
CA PRO A 219 2.28 4.69 -2.20
C PRO A 219 1.21 5.31 -3.12
N ILE A 220 -0.01 4.75 -3.14
CA ILE A 220 -1.05 5.06 -4.13
C ILE A 220 -1.44 6.55 -4.09
N ARG A 221 -1.59 7.13 -2.90
CA ARG A 221 -1.89 8.56 -2.76
C ARG A 221 -0.78 9.45 -3.32
N GLN A 222 0.49 9.08 -3.08
CA GLN A 222 1.63 9.82 -3.65
C GLN A 222 1.65 9.74 -5.18
N ILE A 223 1.18 8.64 -5.78
CA ILE A 223 1.00 8.54 -7.24
C ILE A 223 0.00 9.59 -7.71
N GLY A 224 -1.14 9.74 -7.02
CA GLY A 224 -2.12 10.79 -7.32
C GLY A 224 -1.55 12.21 -7.18
N GLU A 225 -0.82 12.48 -6.10
CA GLU A 225 -0.15 13.76 -5.85
C GLU A 225 0.89 14.09 -6.93
N GLN A 226 1.73 13.11 -7.29
CA GLN A 226 2.73 13.27 -8.35
C GLN A 226 2.09 13.43 -9.74
N ALA A 227 0.99 12.71 -10.01
CA ALA A 227 0.26 12.85 -11.28
C ALA A 227 -0.27 14.28 -11.45
N LEU A 228 -0.82 14.87 -10.39
CA LEU A 228 -1.28 16.26 -10.40
C LEU A 228 -0.11 17.24 -10.60
N ALA A 229 1.00 17.05 -9.90
CA ALA A 229 2.19 17.89 -10.02
C ALA A 229 2.78 17.87 -11.45
N VAL A 230 2.88 16.67 -12.03
CA VAL A 230 3.36 16.46 -13.39
C VAL A 230 2.42 17.07 -14.42
N LEU A 231 1.09 16.96 -14.22
CA LEU A 231 0.11 17.60 -15.07
C LEU A 231 0.26 19.13 -15.04
N GLN A 232 0.44 19.72 -13.85
CA GLN A 232 0.71 21.16 -13.73
C GLN A 232 1.95 21.57 -14.50
N GLU A 233 3.04 20.82 -14.38
CA GLU A 233 4.27 21.09 -15.11
C GLU A 233 4.05 21.11 -16.63
N GLN A 234 3.24 20.19 -17.16
CA GLN A 234 2.90 20.18 -18.59
C GLN A 234 2.00 21.37 -19.00
N ILE A 235 1.03 21.74 -18.17
CA ILE A 235 0.19 22.93 -18.40
C ILE A 235 1.06 24.20 -18.43
N ASP A 236 2.11 24.25 -17.61
CA ASP A 236 3.09 25.33 -17.56
C ASP A 236 4.13 25.25 -18.71
N GLY A 237 3.98 24.32 -19.64
CA GLY A 237 4.83 24.16 -20.83
C GLY A 237 6.12 23.37 -20.63
N LYS A 238 6.27 22.68 -19.49
CA LYS A 238 7.42 21.78 -19.29
C LYS A 238 7.23 20.48 -20.09
N PRO A 239 8.33 19.80 -20.49
CA PRO A 239 8.25 18.54 -21.21
C PRO A 239 7.64 17.43 -20.35
N ALA A 240 7.02 16.46 -21.01
CA ALA A 240 6.54 15.25 -20.37
C ALA A 240 7.71 14.48 -19.72
N ARG A 241 7.47 13.92 -18.54
CA ARG A 241 8.45 13.12 -17.81
C ARG A 241 7.84 11.89 -17.18
N GLU A 242 8.69 10.94 -16.83
CA GLU A 242 8.32 9.76 -16.07
C GLU A 242 8.66 9.96 -14.59
N VAL A 243 7.76 9.52 -13.70
CA VAL A 243 7.97 9.47 -12.27
C VAL A 243 7.67 8.06 -11.78
N LEU A 244 8.66 7.45 -11.12
CA LEU A 244 8.51 6.17 -10.44
C LEU A 244 8.40 6.43 -8.94
N VAL A 245 7.37 5.88 -8.32
CA VAL A 245 7.10 6.07 -6.89
C VAL A 245 7.41 4.77 -6.16
N PRO A 246 8.48 4.72 -5.32
CA PRO A 246 8.87 3.51 -4.62
C PRO A 246 7.94 3.22 -3.44
N ALA A 247 7.80 1.94 -3.08
CA ALA A 247 7.28 1.56 -1.77
C ALA A 247 8.30 1.93 -0.68
N THR A 248 7.79 2.32 0.49
CA THR A 248 8.62 2.79 1.60
C THR A 248 8.70 1.80 2.75
N GLU A 249 7.73 0.90 2.87
CA GLU A 249 7.62 0.00 4.02
C GLU A 249 6.95 -1.34 3.69
N LEU A 250 7.19 -2.31 4.56
CA LEU A 250 6.47 -3.58 4.62
C LEU A 250 5.58 -3.59 5.85
N VAL A 251 4.30 -3.92 5.66
CA VAL A 251 3.42 -4.28 6.78
C VAL A 251 3.78 -5.69 7.22
N SER A 252 4.08 -5.84 8.51
CA SER A 252 4.41 -7.14 9.10
C SER A 252 3.21 -8.07 9.10
N GLY A 253 3.47 -9.34 8.83
CA GLY A 253 2.47 -10.41 8.86
C GLY A 253 3.12 -11.78 9.05
N ALA A 254 2.36 -12.72 9.59
CA ALA A 254 2.84 -14.06 9.88
C ALA A 254 3.27 -14.83 8.62
N SER A 255 2.87 -14.40 7.43
CA SER A 255 3.20 -15.09 6.18
C SER A 255 4.68 -15.00 5.79
N ALA A 256 5.43 -14.05 6.35
CA ALA A 256 6.86 -13.92 6.07
C ALA A 256 7.71 -13.77 7.33
N ASP A 257 7.14 -13.28 8.42
CA ASP A 257 7.86 -13.17 9.66
C ASP A 257 7.83 -14.52 10.38
N ASN A 258 9.00 -15.08 10.68
CA ASN A 258 9.13 -16.10 11.72
C ASN A 258 8.87 -15.42 13.08
N VAL A 259 7.70 -14.85 13.24
CA VAL A 259 7.14 -14.63 14.56
C VAL A 259 6.87 -16.07 15.02
N SER A 260 7.80 -16.62 15.77
CA SER A 260 7.66 -17.91 16.42
C SER A 260 6.23 -18.03 16.92
N GLN A 261 5.43 -18.86 16.22
CA GLN A 261 4.04 -19.10 16.49
C GLN A 261 3.23 -17.80 16.68
N THR A 262 2.68 -17.25 15.60
CA THR A 262 1.58 -16.28 15.78
C THR A 262 0.46 -17.04 16.50
N ASP A 263 0.43 -16.80 17.79
CA ASP A 263 -0.66 -17.27 18.63
C ASP A 263 -1.95 -16.75 17.99
N PRO A 264 -2.86 -17.60 17.50
CA PRO A 264 -4.09 -17.16 16.84
C PRO A 264 -4.89 -16.16 17.70
N LEU A 265 -4.76 -16.28 19.04
CA LEU A 265 -5.31 -15.34 20.00
C LEU A 265 -4.67 -13.96 19.87
N ILE A 266 -3.35 -13.91 19.74
CA ILE A 266 -2.62 -12.64 19.58
C ILE A 266 -2.95 -11.99 18.24
N THR A 267 -2.99 -12.76 17.14
CA THR A 267 -3.40 -12.26 15.82
C THR A 267 -4.81 -11.65 15.87
N LYS A 268 -5.77 -12.36 16.49
CA LYS A 268 -7.14 -11.87 16.67
C LYS A 268 -7.19 -10.59 17.50
N ALA A 269 -6.41 -10.51 18.56
CA ALA A 269 -6.35 -9.32 19.41
C ALA A 269 -5.70 -8.14 18.71
N LEU A 270 -4.60 -8.33 17.97
CA LEU A 270 -3.96 -7.28 17.17
C LEU A 270 -4.89 -6.75 16.09
N PHE A 271 -5.63 -7.61 15.39
CA PHE A 271 -6.64 -7.20 14.45
C PHE A 271 -7.68 -6.27 15.09
N PHE A 272 -8.23 -6.66 16.25
CA PHE A 272 -9.20 -5.83 16.95
C PHE A 272 -8.62 -4.49 17.38
N LEU A 273 -7.40 -4.47 17.91
CA LEU A 273 -6.70 -3.25 18.30
C LEU A 273 -6.51 -2.29 17.12
N ASN A 274 -5.96 -2.79 16.00
CA ASN A 274 -5.70 -1.99 14.80
C ASN A 274 -6.98 -1.45 14.14
N SER A 275 -8.07 -2.23 14.19
CA SER A 275 -9.36 -1.82 13.60
C SER A 275 -10.15 -0.84 14.49
N ASN A 276 -9.86 -0.77 15.80
CA ASN A 276 -10.71 -0.03 16.74
C ASN A 276 -9.96 0.98 17.64
N PHE A 277 -8.65 1.18 17.49
CA PHE A 277 -7.85 2.04 18.36
C PHE A 277 -8.41 3.47 18.50
N HIS A 278 -9.01 3.99 17.45
CA HIS A 278 -9.63 5.32 17.36
C HIS A 278 -10.91 5.46 18.22
N ARG A 279 -11.57 4.35 18.61
CA ARG A 279 -12.84 4.33 19.35
C ARG A 279 -12.71 4.41 20.87
N ARG A 280 -11.57 4.84 21.41
CA ARG A 280 -11.30 4.88 22.85
C ARG A 280 -11.55 3.53 23.56
N ILE A 281 -11.26 2.42 22.86
CA ILE A 281 -11.43 1.07 23.42
C ILE A 281 -10.58 0.87 24.68
N LYS A 282 -11.06 -0.03 25.54
CA LYS A 282 -10.38 -0.54 26.74
C LYS A 282 -9.96 -2.01 26.50
N VAL A 283 -9.04 -2.49 27.35
CA VAL A 283 -8.53 -3.88 27.27
C VAL A 283 -9.65 -4.90 27.41
N GLU A 284 -10.69 -4.61 28.19
CA GLU A 284 -11.87 -5.46 28.38
C GLU A 284 -12.56 -5.80 27.05
N GLN A 285 -12.68 -4.83 26.15
CA GLN A 285 -13.30 -5.04 24.83
C GLN A 285 -12.46 -5.95 23.93
N VAL A 286 -11.13 -5.91 24.10
CA VAL A 286 -10.22 -6.85 23.39
C VAL A 286 -10.41 -8.27 23.94
N VAL A 287 -10.51 -8.38 25.27
CA VAL A 287 -10.77 -9.66 25.99
C VAL A 287 -12.08 -10.28 25.51
N ASP A 288 -13.16 -9.50 25.48
CA ASP A 288 -14.48 -9.92 25.05
C ASP A 288 -14.48 -10.38 23.57
N TYR A 289 -13.84 -9.60 22.70
CA TYR A 289 -13.69 -9.95 21.27
C TYR A 289 -12.91 -11.26 21.09
N CYS A 290 -11.86 -11.46 21.89
CA CYS A 290 -11.04 -12.67 21.83
C CYS A 290 -11.72 -13.89 22.45
N ALA A 291 -12.76 -13.70 23.26
CA ALA A 291 -13.49 -14.74 23.98
C ALA A 291 -12.59 -15.57 24.93
N VAL A 292 -11.67 -14.92 25.65
CA VAL A 292 -10.75 -15.54 26.62
C VAL A 292 -10.71 -14.75 27.93
N SER A 293 -10.09 -15.30 28.97
CA SER A 293 -9.87 -14.54 30.20
C SER A 293 -8.82 -13.43 30.01
N ARG A 294 -8.96 -12.31 30.73
CA ARG A 294 -7.96 -11.23 30.73
C ARG A 294 -6.55 -11.75 31.05
N LYS A 295 -6.45 -12.65 32.05
CA LYS A 295 -5.18 -13.27 32.43
C LYS A 295 -4.55 -14.07 31.28
N THR A 296 -5.34 -14.84 30.57
CA THR A 296 -4.89 -15.61 29.39
C THR A 296 -4.34 -14.67 28.32
N LEU A 297 -5.11 -13.63 27.96
CA LEU A 297 -4.71 -12.67 26.93
C LEU A 297 -3.41 -11.94 27.31
N GLU A 298 -3.32 -11.37 28.51
CA GLU A 298 -2.14 -10.63 28.97
C GLU A 298 -0.89 -11.52 29.07
N THR A 299 -1.05 -12.76 29.55
CA THR A 299 0.06 -13.73 29.63
C THR A 299 0.61 -14.03 28.23
N ARG A 300 -0.28 -14.31 27.28
CA ARG A 300 0.12 -14.61 25.89
C ARG A 300 0.71 -13.41 25.20
N PHE A 301 0.14 -12.20 25.38
CA PHE A 301 0.72 -10.95 24.86
C PHE A 301 2.16 -10.75 25.34
N LYS A 302 2.40 -10.95 26.64
CA LYS A 302 3.72 -10.81 27.22
C LYS A 302 4.71 -11.87 26.73
N GLN A 303 4.25 -13.12 26.55
CA GLN A 303 5.07 -14.22 26.02
C GLN A 303 5.46 -13.98 24.55
N VAL A 304 4.51 -13.56 23.71
CA VAL A 304 4.70 -13.45 22.25
C VAL A 304 5.29 -12.10 21.85
N LEU A 305 4.81 -11.00 22.42
CA LEU A 305 5.16 -9.63 22.02
C LEU A 305 6.07 -8.90 23.00
N GLY A 306 6.35 -9.49 24.17
CA GLY A 306 7.15 -8.84 25.22
C GLY A 306 6.45 -7.65 25.90
N LYS A 307 5.16 -7.38 25.58
CA LYS A 307 4.40 -6.20 26.06
C LYS A 307 2.97 -6.58 26.45
N THR A 308 2.30 -5.66 27.15
CA THR A 308 0.90 -5.81 27.52
C THR A 308 -0.03 -5.37 26.38
N VAL A 309 -1.30 -5.80 26.42
CA VAL A 309 -2.35 -5.34 25.49
C VAL A 309 -2.46 -3.81 25.50
N HIS A 310 -2.39 -3.21 26.68
CA HIS A 310 -2.45 -1.75 26.85
C HIS A 310 -1.25 -1.04 26.20
N GLN A 311 -0.03 -1.58 26.35
CA GLN A 311 1.15 -1.02 25.71
C GLN A 311 1.06 -1.13 24.18
N GLN A 312 0.51 -2.20 23.65
CA GLN A 312 0.29 -2.35 22.21
C GLN A 312 -0.74 -1.34 21.69
N LEU A 313 -1.88 -1.18 22.37
CA LEU A 313 -2.87 -0.17 22.00
C LEU A 313 -2.28 1.24 22.02
N HIS A 314 -1.50 1.54 23.04
CA HIS A 314 -0.80 2.79 23.17
C HIS A 314 0.16 3.03 21.98
N GLN A 315 0.95 2.04 21.62
CA GLN A 315 1.87 2.12 20.50
C GLN A 315 1.13 2.41 19.18
N VAL A 316 0.05 1.68 18.87
CA VAL A 316 -0.75 1.90 17.66
C VAL A 316 -1.28 3.35 17.60
N ARG A 317 -1.79 3.87 18.71
CA ARG A 317 -2.28 5.26 18.79
C ARG A 317 -1.16 6.28 18.58
N MET A 318 0.01 6.05 19.17
CA MET A 318 1.16 6.94 19.01
C MET A 318 1.69 6.96 17.58
N GLU A 319 1.80 5.79 16.92
CA GLU A 319 2.22 5.74 15.52
C GLU A 319 1.23 6.47 14.62
N PHE A 320 -0.07 6.27 14.79
CA PHE A 320 -1.08 7.03 14.08
C PHE A 320 -0.94 8.54 14.30
N ALA A 321 -0.77 8.99 15.57
CA ALA A 321 -0.61 10.40 15.87
C ALA A 321 0.65 11.01 15.22
N LYS A 322 1.78 10.29 15.21
CA LYS A 322 3.02 10.71 14.53
C LYS A 322 2.79 10.88 13.04
N GLN A 323 2.14 9.90 12.41
CA GLN A 323 1.81 9.94 10.99
C GLN A 323 0.92 11.15 10.66
N GLN A 324 -0.14 11.39 11.44
CA GLN A 324 -1.03 12.53 11.22
C GLN A 324 -0.34 13.88 11.43
N LEU A 325 0.58 13.98 12.37
CA LEU A 325 1.36 15.20 12.60
C LEU A 325 2.26 15.56 11.41
N THR A 326 2.82 14.57 10.74
CA THR A 326 3.74 14.78 9.60
C THR A 326 3.02 14.88 8.26
N SER A 327 1.84 14.26 8.12
CA SER A 327 1.11 14.18 6.85
C SER A 327 -0.07 15.14 6.74
N THR A 328 -0.48 15.82 7.83
CA THR A 328 -1.64 16.71 7.83
C THR A 328 -1.39 18.02 8.58
N THR A 329 -2.23 19.02 8.29
CA THR A 329 -2.29 20.30 9.04
C THR A 329 -3.31 20.28 10.17
N SER A 330 -3.89 19.13 10.51
CA SER A 330 -4.90 18.98 11.55
C SER A 330 -4.39 19.47 12.91
N SER A 331 -5.27 20.02 13.74
CA SER A 331 -4.91 20.46 15.09
C SER A 331 -4.49 19.27 15.96
N VAL A 332 -3.62 19.49 16.93
CA VAL A 332 -3.18 18.42 17.86
C VAL A 332 -4.36 17.83 18.63
N ASP A 333 -5.39 18.64 18.91
CA ASP A 333 -6.61 18.18 19.56
C ASP A 333 -7.41 17.22 18.67
N ALA A 334 -7.61 17.58 17.39
CA ALA A 334 -8.26 16.72 16.42
C ALA A 334 -7.48 15.40 16.18
N ILE A 335 -6.14 15.45 16.17
CA ILE A 335 -5.30 14.26 16.05
C ILE A 335 -5.42 13.38 17.29
N ALA A 336 -5.43 13.97 18.50
CA ALA A 336 -5.60 13.22 19.73
C ALA A 336 -6.94 12.48 19.78
N ASP A 337 -8.02 13.13 19.37
CA ASP A 337 -9.35 12.53 19.28
C ASP A 337 -9.40 11.41 18.22
N ALA A 338 -8.89 11.67 17.02
CA ALA A 338 -8.81 10.68 15.94
C ALA A 338 -7.95 9.47 16.28
N ALA A 339 -6.90 9.64 17.10
CA ALA A 339 -6.06 8.57 17.61
C ALA A 339 -6.69 7.81 18.80
N GLY A 340 -7.86 8.24 19.29
CA GLY A 340 -8.55 7.63 20.43
C GLY A 340 -7.94 7.94 21.80
N PHE A 341 -7.15 9.01 21.93
CA PHE A 341 -6.69 9.50 23.22
C PHE A 341 -7.82 10.23 23.98
N SER A 342 -7.71 10.28 25.30
CA SER A 342 -8.74 10.93 26.13
C SER A 342 -8.82 12.45 25.90
N ASN A 343 -7.68 13.09 25.65
CA ASN A 343 -7.55 14.51 25.35
C ASN A 343 -6.15 14.85 24.82
N GLN A 344 -5.97 16.07 24.28
CA GLN A 344 -4.70 16.54 23.76
C GLN A 344 -3.59 16.64 24.82
N HIS A 345 -3.93 16.96 26.08
CA HIS A 345 -2.93 17.10 27.15
C HIS A 345 -2.20 15.79 27.41
N TYR A 346 -2.94 14.68 27.32
CA TYR A 346 -2.36 13.35 27.45
C TYR A 346 -1.44 13.03 26.26
N LEU A 347 -1.79 13.41 25.05
CA LEU A 347 -0.91 13.27 23.89
C LEU A 347 0.36 14.11 24.03
N TYR A 348 0.25 15.37 24.53
CA TYR A 348 1.42 16.21 24.83
C TYR A 348 2.35 15.58 25.86
N TYR A 349 1.77 15.00 26.92
CA TYR A 349 2.53 14.30 27.95
C TYR A 349 3.32 13.12 27.36
N LEU A 350 2.67 12.28 26.56
CA LEU A 350 3.29 11.12 25.92
C LEU A 350 4.40 11.50 24.95
N PHE A 351 4.17 12.50 24.11
CA PHE A 351 5.21 12.99 23.19
C PHE A 351 6.45 13.50 23.92
N ARG A 352 6.26 14.20 25.05
CA ARG A 352 7.40 14.62 25.88
C ARG A 352 8.14 13.45 26.50
N GLN A 353 7.41 12.43 26.96
CA GLN A 353 8.03 11.26 27.58
C GLN A 353 8.78 10.39 26.58
N GLU A 354 8.21 10.14 25.39
CA GLU A 354 8.76 9.16 24.45
C GLU A 354 9.68 9.80 23.40
N MET A 355 9.41 11.05 23.01
CA MET A 355 10.11 11.75 21.94
C MET A 355 10.95 12.93 22.42
N GLU A 356 10.92 13.25 23.73
CA GLU A 356 11.58 14.42 24.35
C GLU A 356 11.19 15.76 23.70
N MET A 357 10.05 15.80 22.99
CA MET A 357 9.55 16.98 22.30
C MET A 357 8.01 17.07 22.35
N THR A 358 7.47 18.24 22.01
CA THR A 358 6.01 18.40 21.89
C THR A 358 5.51 17.93 20.52
N PRO A 359 4.21 17.59 20.36
CA PRO A 359 3.62 17.29 19.05
C PRO A 359 3.88 18.36 17.98
N ASN A 360 3.81 19.65 18.35
CA ASN A 360 4.09 20.75 17.44
C ASN A 360 5.56 20.81 17.02
N GLN A 361 6.49 20.56 17.94
CA GLN A 361 7.91 20.46 17.63
C GLN A 361 8.20 19.24 16.73
N TYR A 362 7.51 18.13 16.97
CA TYR A 362 7.62 16.94 16.14
C TYR A 362 7.15 17.26 14.70
N ARG A 363 6.00 17.90 14.56
CA ARG A 363 5.51 18.38 13.26
C ARG A 363 6.52 19.27 12.56
N GLN A 364 7.06 20.29 13.22
CA GLN A 364 8.04 21.22 12.63
C GLN A 364 9.34 20.54 12.18
N LYS A 365 9.72 19.45 12.83
CA LYS A 365 10.97 18.74 12.55
C LYS A 365 10.85 17.70 11.45
N PHE A 366 9.66 17.08 11.29
CA PHE A 366 9.47 15.89 10.45
C PHE A 366 8.37 16.03 9.39
N ALA A 367 7.62 17.14 9.30
CA ALA A 367 6.63 17.44 8.25
C ALA A 367 7.24 18.10 7.01
#